data_12d53b4e6d36b9a88cd35cb30d5c6dbf
#
_entry.id   12d53b4e6d36b9a88cd35cb30d5c6dbf
#
_cell.length_a   1.000
_cell.length_b   1.000
_cell.length_c   1.000
_cell.angle_alpha   90.00
_cell.angle_beta   90.00
_cell.angle_gamma   90.00
#
_symmetry.space_group_name_H-M   'P 1'
#
loop_
_entity.id
_entity.type
_entity.pdbx_description
1 polymer ?
#
loop_
_entity_poly.entity_id
_entity_poly.type
_entity_poly.pdbx_seq_one_letter_code
_entity_poly.pdbx_strand_id
1 'polypeptide(L)'
;MTKNLARWSGEIVGLHKTPRSFLPMKNFRCLSLIAGVGIDGDRNATGEAFHSDRPEEGRQITLFEEETIDALLRDHNIILRPEDHRRNVTTRDVPLNHLVGKKFKIGEAILEGTRLSTPCRHIEQITGLELFNQLLNRSGLNAKIIVSGKIFTGDEIRMV
;
A
#
# COMPACT_ATOMS: atom_id res chain seq x y z
N MET A 1 7.52 31.31 18.76
CA MET A 1 8.43 30.14 18.76
C MET A 1 7.97 29.14 17.71
N THR A 2 8.69 29.07 16.61
CA THR A 2 8.45 28.06 15.59
C THR A 2 8.94 26.72 16.11
N LYS A 3 8.01 25.84 16.45
CA LYS A 3 8.36 24.44 16.68
C LYS A 3 8.80 23.86 15.35
N ASN A 4 10.06 23.53 15.26
CA ASN A 4 10.57 22.70 14.17
C ASN A 4 9.99 21.30 14.33
N LEU A 5 8.80 21.08 13.80
CA LEU A 5 8.23 19.74 13.74
C LEU A 5 9.04 18.98 12.70
N ALA A 6 9.77 17.97 13.17
CA ALA A 6 10.42 17.04 12.26
C ALA A 6 9.35 16.47 11.32
N ARG A 7 9.43 16.81 10.06
CA ARG A 7 8.54 16.28 9.04
C ARG A 7 9.24 15.11 8.37
N TRP A 8 8.55 13.97 8.36
CA TRP A 8 9.06 12.84 7.61
C TRP A 8 8.93 13.11 6.11
N SER A 9 9.82 12.53 5.34
CA SER A 9 9.77 12.47 3.90
C SER A 9 10.21 11.07 3.49
N GLY A 10 9.38 10.38 2.74
CA GLY A 10 9.68 9.05 2.27
C GLY A 10 9.59 8.95 0.76
N GLU A 11 9.67 7.73 0.25
CA GLU A 11 9.67 7.49 -1.19
C GLU A 11 8.94 6.20 -1.57
N ILE A 12 8.54 6.13 -2.82
CA ILE A 12 8.03 4.92 -3.47
C ILE A 12 9.23 4.07 -3.88
N VAL A 13 9.33 2.85 -3.34
CA VAL A 13 10.38 1.90 -3.75
C VAL A 13 9.86 0.81 -4.67
N GLY A 14 8.56 0.62 -4.75
CA GLY A 14 7.95 -0.33 -5.68
C GLY A 14 6.48 -0.06 -5.91
N LEU A 15 6.00 -0.41 -7.10
CA LEU A 15 4.61 -0.27 -7.51
C LEU A 15 4.11 -1.59 -8.09
N HIS A 16 2.93 -2.02 -7.65
CA HIS A 16 2.40 -3.34 -7.97
C HIS A 16 0.90 -3.27 -8.23
N LYS A 17 0.44 -4.02 -9.23
CA LYS A 17 -1.00 -4.21 -9.45
C LYS A 17 -1.28 -5.54 -10.13
N THR A 18 -2.54 -5.98 -10.06
CA THR A 18 -3.04 -7.14 -10.79
C THR A 18 -4.52 -6.91 -11.13
N PRO A 19 -5.00 -7.37 -12.30
CA PRO A 19 -6.40 -7.13 -12.67
C PRO A 19 -7.40 -7.96 -11.86
N ARG A 20 -6.99 -9.08 -11.27
CA ARG A 20 -7.87 -9.96 -10.49
C ARG A 20 -7.16 -10.54 -9.27
N SER A 21 -7.92 -10.88 -8.22
CA SER A 21 -7.39 -11.61 -7.08
C SER A 21 -6.90 -13.00 -7.51
N PHE A 22 -5.99 -13.57 -6.71
CA PHE A 22 -5.26 -14.82 -6.96
C PHE A 22 -4.28 -14.79 -8.14
N LEU A 23 -4.32 -13.80 -9.00
CA LEU A 23 -3.25 -13.59 -9.98
C LEU A 23 -2.04 -12.94 -9.29
N PRO A 24 -0.83 -13.28 -9.75
CA PRO A 24 0.37 -12.62 -9.23
C PRO A 24 0.30 -11.11 -9.41
N MET A 25 0.77 -10.38 -8.40
CA MET A 25 1.03 -8.95 -8.56
C MET A 25 2.22 -8.77 -9.48
N LYS A 26 2.13 -7.80 -10.38
CA LYS A 26 3.22 -7.43 -11.28
C LYS A 26 3.79 -6.08 -10.91
N ASN A 27 5.08 -5.91 -11.13
CA ASN A 27 5.80 -4.67 -10.85
C ASN A 27 5.68 -3.71 -12.02
N PHE A 28 5.49 -2.43 -11.71
CA PHE A 28 5.38 -1.35 -12.68
C PHE A 28 6.27 -0.19 -12.26
N ARG A 29 6.68 0.63 -13.21
CA ARG A 29 7.40 1.87 -12.93
C ARG A 29 6.46 3.05 -12.68
N CYS A 30 5.22 2.91 -13.11
CA CYS A 30 4.21 3.96 -13.04
C CYS A 30 2.83 3.35 -12.83
N LEU A 31 2.02 3.99 -12.00
CA LEU A 31 0.60 3.68 -11.87
C LEU A 31 -0.23 4.96 -12.05
N SER A 32 -1.39 4.82 -12.67
CA SER A 32 -2.35 5.92 -12.81
C SER A 32 -3.42 5.81 -11.72
N LEU A 33 -3.48 6.80 -10.84
CA LEU A 33 -4.43 6.88 -9.74
C LEU A 33 -5.62 7.74 -10.14
N ILE A 34 -6.82 7.21 -9.97
CA ILE A 34 -8.06 7.88 -10.36
C ILE A 34 -8.92 8.11 -9.11
N ALA A 35 -9.14 9.39 -8.76
CA ALA A 35 -9.93 9.75 -7.59
C ALA A 35 -11.34 9.15 -7.68
N GLY A 36 -11.79 8.56 -6.58
CA GLY A 36 -13.11 7.92 -6.49
C GLY A 36 -13.21 6.55 -7.15
N VAL A 37 -12.15 6.06 -7.79
CA VAL A 37 -12.13 4.78 -8.51
C VAL A 37 -11.06 3.85 -7.98
N GLY A 38 -9.79 4.23 -8.07
CA GLY A 38 -8.66 3.40 -7.70
C GLY A 38 -7.53 3.50 -8.72
N ILE A 39 -6.72 2.47 -8.80
CA ILE A 39 -5.61 2.38 -9.74
C ILE A 39 -6.12 1.75 -11.04
N ASP A 40 -5.88 2.43 -12.16
CA ASP A 40 -6.26 1.93 -13.48
C ASP A 40 -5.67 0.53 -13.71
N GLY A 41 -6.55 -0.43 -14.01
CA GLY A 41 -6.19 -1.82 -14.27
C GLY A 41 -5.94 -2.69 -13.04
N ASP A 42 -6.09 -2.15 -11.83
CA ASP A 42 -5.97 -2.95 -10.61
C ASP A 42 -7.31 -3.57 -10.21
N ARG A 43 -7.25 -4.71 -9.52
CA ARG A 43 -8.43 -5.49 -9.08
C ARG A 43 -9.41 -4.70 -8.20
N ASN A 44 -8.90 -3.78 -7.38
CA ASN A 44 -9.76 -2.96 -6.53
C ASN A 44 -10.58 -1.95 -7.34
N ALA A 45 -10.05 -1.50 -8.47
CA ALA A 45 -10.77 -0.61 -9.39
C ALA A 45 -11.69 -1.38 -10.36
N THR A 46 -11.29 -2.60 -10.75
CA THR A 46 -12.07 -3.42 -11.70
C THR A 46 -13.21 -4.21 -11.04
N GLY A 47 -13.25 -4.28 -9.72
CA GLY A 47 -14.23 -5.10 -9.00
C GLY A 47 -13.87 -6.57 -8.89
N GLU A 48 -12.65 -6.96 -9.23
CA GLU A 48 -12.16 -8.35 -9.26
C GLU A 48 -11.26 -8.70 -8.07
N ALA A 49 -11.35 -7.92 -6.97
CA ALA A 49 -10.59 -8.19 -5.76
C ALA A 49 -11.24 -9.26 -4.90
N PHE A 50 -10.45 -9.89 -4.01
CA PHE A 50 -10.92 -10.89 -3.07
C PHE A 50 -12.10 -10.40 -2.21
N HIS A 51 -12.13 -9.11 -1.87
CA HIS A 51 -13.15 -8.48 -1.06
C HIS A 51 -14.14 -7.63 -1.88
N SER A 52 -14.23 -7.82 -3.20
CA SER A 52 -15.09 -7.00 -4.07
C SER A 52 -16.58 -7.22 -3.86
N ASP A 53 -16.98 -8.31 -3.22
CA ASP A 53 -18.34 -8.53 -2.76
C ASP A 53 -18.75 -7.54 -1.65
N ARG A 54 -17.76 -6.87 -1.03
CA ARG A 54 -17.95 -5.83 -0.01
C ARG A 54 -17.22 -4.57 -0.45
N PRO A 55 -17.77 -3.84 -1.43
CA PRO A 55 -17.10 -2.65 -1.96
C PRO A 55 -16.83 -1.66 -0.84
N GLU A 56 -15.62 -1.13 -0.82
CA GLU A 56 -15.15 -0.22 0.20
C GLU A 56 -14.36 0.91 -0.44
N GLU A 57 -14.90 2.12 -0.40
CA GLU A 57 -14.28 3.31 -0.94
C GLU A 57 -12.87 3.55 -0.36
N GLY A 58 -12.69 3.20 0.90
CA GLY A 58 -11.42 3.35 1.60
C GLY A 58 -10.31 2.42 1.15
N ARG A 59 -10.56 1.53 0.17
CA ARG A 59 -9.57 0.57 -0.34
C ARG A 59 -9.27 0.79 -1.81
N GLN A 60 -9.18 2.03 -2.25
CA GLN A 60 -8.85 2.34 -3.63
C GLN A 60 -7.38 2.10 -3.95
N ILE A 61 -6.51 2.28 -2.96
CA ILE A 61 -5.08 2.01 -3.04
C ILE A 61 -4.59 1.47 -1.69
N THR A 62 -3.62 0.58 -1.73
CA THR A 62 -3.04 -0.02 -0.53
C THR A 62 -1.53 0.14 -0.53
N LEU A 63 -0.95 0.41 0.65
CA LEU A 63 0.47 0.67 0.83
C LEU A 63 1.07 -0.26 1.87
N PHE A 64 2.36 -0.56 1.74
CA PHE A 64 3.09 -1.47 2.61
C PHE A 64 4.52 -0.97 2.82
N GLU A 65 5.03 -1.04 4.04
CA GLU A 65 6.37 -0.56 4.37
C GLU A 65 7.43 -1.60 4.00
N GLU A 66 8.45 -1.20 3.26
CA GLU A 66 9.62 -2.05 2.99
C GLU A 66 10.30 -2.48 4.28
N GLU A 67 10.31 -1.60 5.30
CA GLU A 67 10.86 -1.90 6.63
C GLU A 67 10.19 -3.13 7.28
N THR A 68 8.92 -3.37 6.97
CA THR A 68 8.23 -4.59 7.43
C THR A 68 8.79 -5.84 6.75
N ILE A 69 9.14 -5.75 5.46
CA ILE A 69 9.81 -6.85 4.76
C ILE A 69 11.13 -7.18 5.44
N ASP A 70 11.92 -6.15 5.77
CA ASP A 70 13.18 -6.31 6.48
C ASP A 70 12.98 -6.94 7.86
N ALA A 71 11.94 -6.50 8.59
CA ALA A 71 11.62 -7.04 9.91
C ALA A 71 11.18 -8.51 9.86
N LEU A 72 10.44 -8.93 8.84
CA LEU A 72 10.05 -10.33 8.68
C LEU A 72 11.27 -11.24 8.52
N LEU A 73 12.27 -10.80 7.77
CA LEU A 73 13.51 -11.54 7.61
C LEU A 73 14.31 -11.58 8.92
N ARG A 74 14.45 -10.43 9.56
CA ARG A 74 15.23 -10.29 10.80
C ARG A 74 14.64 -11.09 11.95
N ASP A 75 13.31 -11.00 12.17
CA ASP A 75 12.65 -11.52 13.36
C ASP A 75 12.15 -12.95 13.19
N HIS A 76 11.80 -13.35 11.97
CA HIS A 76 11.11 -14.61 11.69
C HIS A 76 11.78 -15.46 10.62
N ASN A 77 12.88 -14.99 10.03
CA ASN A 77 13.55 -15.65 8.90
C ASN A 77 12.60 -15.92 7.73
N ILE A 78 11.66 -15.01 7.51
CA ILE A 78 10.69 -15.06 6.41
C ILE A 78 11.13 -14.11 5.31
N ILE A 79 11.29 -14.64 4.09
CA ILE A 79 11.59 -13.84 2.89
C ILE A 79 10.28 -13.54 2.18
N LEU A 80 9.87 -12.26 2.17
CA LEU A 80 8.71 -11.78 1.43
C LEU A 80 9.18 -10.84 0.33
N ARG A 81 8.85 -11.16 -0.92
CA ARG A 81 9.16 -10.26 -2.04
C ARG A 81 8.19 -9.08 -2.03
N PRO A 82 8.58 -7.87 -2.50
CA PRO A 82 7.70 -6.71 -2.52
C PRO A 82 6.35 -6.97 -3.19
N GLU A 83 6.33 -7.64 -4.33
CA GLU A 83 5.08 -7.95 -5.04
C GLU A 83 4.19 -8.97 -4.30
N ASP A 84 4.74 -9.72 -3.37
CA ASP A 84 4.00 -10.78 -2.68
C ASP A 84 3.22 -10.30 -1.46
N HIS A 85 3.46 -9.08 -0.98
CA HIS A 85 2.65 -8.54 0.13
C HIS A 85 1.24 -8.16 -0.33
N ARG A 86 0.97 -8.16 -1.63
CA ARG A 86 -0.33 -7.92 -2.25
C ARG A 86 -0.86 -6.50 -2.08
N ARG A 87 0.00 -5.53 -1.73
CA ARG A 87 -0.34 -4.11 -1.70
C ARG A 87 0.19 -3.44 -2.97
N ASN A 88 -0.35 -2.25 -3.26
CA ASN A 88 -0.04 -1.57 -4.52
C ASN A 88 1.28 -0.80 -4.47
N VAL A 89 1.63 -0.26 -3.31
CA VAL A 89 2.80 0.60 -3.16
C VAL A 89 3.68 0.07 -2.05
N THR A 90 4.95 -0.17 -2.35
CA THR A 90 5.97 -0.42 -1.33
C THR A 90 6.65 0.91 -1.02
N THR A 91 6.67 1.29 0.25
CA THR A 91 7.22 2.58 0.70
C THR A 91 8.46 2.39 1.55
N ARG A 92 9.29 3.44 1.61
CA ARG A 92 10.41 3.56 2.56
C ARG A 92 10.32 4.91 3.26
N ASP A 93 10.62 4.91 4.55
CA ASP A 93 10.64 6.12 5.40
C ASP A 93 9.28 6.82 5.50
N VAL A 94 8.19 6.05 5.41
CA VAL A 94 6.82 6.55 5.54
C VAL A 94 6.14 5.88 6.73
N PRO A 95 5.70 6.64 7.75
CA PRO A 95 5.07 6.08 8.93
C PRO A 95 3.60 5.74 8.67
N LEU A 96 3.33 4.69 7.90
CA LEU A 96 1.98 4.37 7.41
C LEU A 96 0.95 4.24 8.52
N ASN A 97 1.30 3.63 9.65
CA ASN A 97 0.36 3.45 10.76
C ASN A 97 -0.14 4.78 11.35
N HIS A 98 0.61 5.86 11.17
CA HIS A 98 0.25 7.18 11.67
C HIS A 98 -0.51 8.02 10.64
N LEU A 99 -0.84 7.48 9.49
CA LEU A 99 -1.51 8.20 8.40
C LEU A 99 -3.01 7.91 8.30
N VAL A 100 -3.56 7.12 9.20
CA VAL A 100 -5.02 6.91 9.26
C VAL A 100 -5.71 8.24 9.55
N GLY A 101 -6.68 8.61 8.72
CA GLY A 101 -7.41 9.88 8.82
C GLY A 101 -6.64 11.09 8.33
N LYS A 102 -5.46 10.91 7.74
CA LYS A 102 -4.60 12.01 7.30
C LYS A 102 -4.42 12.01 5.79
N LYS A 103 -4.29 13.22 5.23
CA LYS A 103 -3.99 13.41 3.82
C LYS A 103 -2.49 13.55 3.63
N PHE A 104 -1.97 12.89 2.60
CA PHE A 104 -0.56 12.95 2.26
C PHE A 104 -0.39 12.95 0.73
N LYS A 105 0.68 13.56 0.29
CA LYS A 105 1.03 13.66 -1.13
C LYS A 105 1.92 12.49 -1.52
N ILE A 106 1.60 11.87 -2.64
CA ILE A 106 2.39 10.79 -3.23
C ILE A 106 2.56 11.10 -4.73
N GLY A 107 3.78 11.44 -5.14
CA GLY A 107 4.00 11.94 -6.49
C GLY A 107 3.09 13.12 -6.81
N GLU A 108 2.31 13.04 -7.87
CA GLU A 108 1.33 14.06 -8.26
C GLU A 108 -0.04 13.89 -7.60
N ALA A 109 -0.28 12.77 -6.93
CA ALA A 109 -1.57 12.44 -6.33
C ALA A 109 -1.63 12.82 -4.85
N ILE A 110 -2.86 12.91 -4.32
CA ILE A 110 -3.11 13.08 -2.88
C ILE A 110 -3.99 11.93 -2.43
N LEU A 111 -3.58 11.27 -1.36
CA LEU A 111 -4.30 10.18 -0.72
C LEU A 111 -4.78 10.58 0.67
N GLU A 112 -5.79 9.87 1.15
CA GLU A 112 -6.22 9.94 2.55
C GLU A 112 -6.22 8.52 3.12
N GLY A 113 -5.47 8.31 4.20
CA GLY A 113 -5.47 7.05 4.91
C GLY A 113 -6.82 6.80 5.53
N THR A 114 -7.38 5.61 5.34
CA THR A 114 -8.71 5.26 5.85
C THR A 114 -8.64 4.33 7.04
N ARG A 115 -7.87 3.27 6.93
CA ARG A 115 -7.65 2.33 8.03
C ARG A 115 -6.40 1.50 7.77
N LEU A 116 -5.90 0.86 8.81
CA LEU A 116 -4.82 -0.12 8.65
C LEU A 116 -5.33 -1.33 7.88
N SER A 117 -4.52 -1.84 6.97
CA SER A 117 -4.78 -3.11 6.34
C SER A 117 -4.63 -4.22 7.38
N THR A 118 -5.59 -5.12 7.43
CA THR A 118 -5.49 -6.29 8.29
C THR A 118 -4.85 -7.43 7.53
N PRO A 119 -4.01 -8.26 8.19
CA PRO A 119 -3.55 -9.48 7.56
C PRO A 119 -4.75 -10.41 7.35
N CYS A 120 -4.75 -11.15 6.24
CA CYS A 120 -5.79 -12.12 5.97
C CYS A 120 -5.17 -13.40 5.41
N ARG A 121 -5.92 -14.49 5.49
CA ARG A 121 -5.43 -15.77 5.00
C ARG A 121 -5.25 -15.81 3.48
N HIS A 122 -5.78 -14.85 2.77
CA HIS A 122 -5.59 -14.73 1.32
C HIS A 122 -4.10 -14.61 0.96
N ILE A 123 -3.36 -13.77 1.69
CA ILE A 123 -1.92 -13.64 1.45
C ILE A 123 -1.18 -14.96 1.75
N GLU A 124 -1.59 -15.69 2.79
CA GLU A 124 -1.02 -16.99 3.11
C GLU A 124 -1.32 -18.02 2.02
N GLN A 125 -2.52 -18.01 1.46
CA GLN A 125 -2.92 -18.90 0.37
C GLN A 125 -2.08 -18.67 -0.90
N ILE A 126 -1.78 -17.41 -1.20
CA ILE A 126 -1.03 -17.05 -2.41
C ILE A 126 0.48 -17.31 -2.23
N THR A 127 1.04 -16.95 -1.09
CA THR A 127 2.48 -17.02 -0.86
C THR A 127 2.96 -18.36 -0.32
N GLY A 128 2.08 -19.14 0.33
CA GLY A 128 2.45 -20.34 1.05
C GLY A 128 3.22 -20.08 2.35
N LEU A 129 3.28 -18.82 2.80
CA LEU A 129 3.98 -18.41 4.01
C LEU A 129 3.00 -18.18 5.17
N GLU A 130 3.45 -18.46 6.39
CA GLU A 130 2.69 -18.15 7.61
C GLU A 130 2.92 -16.68 7.97
N LEU A 131 1.96 -15.80 7.60
CA LEU A 131 2.13 -14.36 7.71
C LEU A 131 1.11 -13.66 8.60
N PHE A 132 0.01 -14.34 8.97
CA PHE A 132 -1.08 -13.68 9.69
C PHE A 132 -0.62 -13.02 10.99
N ASN A 133 0.01 -13.80 11.87
CA ASN A 133 0.47 -13.29 13.17
C ASN A 133 1.63 -12.31 13.02
N GLN A 134 2.53 -12.57 12.08
CA GLN A 134 3.72 -11.76 11.86
C GLN A 134 3.41 -10.39 11.28
N LEU A 135 2.25 -10.23 10.63
CA LEU A 135 1.79 -8.98 10.04
C LEU A 135 0.74 -8.25 10.88
N LEU A 136 0.41 -8.72 12.07
CA LEU A 136 -0.51 -8.00 12.96
C LEU A 136 0.01 -6.58 13.20
N ASN A 137 -0.86 -5.59 12.96
CA ASN A 137 -0.58 -4.17 13.11
C ASN A 137 0.51 -3.61 12.20
N ARG A 138 0.98 -4.37 11.22
CA ARG A 138 1.98 -3.91 10.23
C ARG A 138 1.74 -4.49 8.83
N SER A 139 0.46 -4.68 8.49
CA SER A 139 0.07 -5.20 7.17
C SER A 139 -0.24 -4.09 6.15
N GLY A 140 0.13 -2.85 6.47
CA GLY A 140 0.00 -1.72 5.59
C GLY A 140 -1.19 -0.83 5.86
N LEU A 141 -1.45 0.07 4.92
CA LEU A 141 -2.47 1.11 5.01
C LEU A 141 -3.41 1.01 3.80
N ASN A 142 -4.71 1.06 4.06
CA ASN A 142 -5.71 1.29 3.04
C ASN A 142 -5.94 2.79 2.91
N ALA A 143 -6.11 3.27 1.69
CA ALA A 143 -6.33 4.68 1.43
C ALA A 143 -7.32 4.89 0.28
N LYS A 144 -7.88 6.08 0.24
CA LYS A 144 -8.66 6.55 -0.90
C LYS A 144 -7.89 7.65 -1.64
N ILE A 145 -8.16 7.77 -2.94
CA ILE A 145 -7.50 8.74 -3.79
C ILE A 145 -8.34 10.02 -3.80
N ILE A 146 -7.77 11.11 -3.28
CA ILE A 146 -8.45 12.42 -3.20
C ILE A 146 -8.19 13.22 -4.47
N VAL A 147 -6.94 13.23 -4.95
CA VAL A 147 -6.54 13.93 -6.18
C VAL A 147 -5.87 12.90 -7.09
N SER A 148 -6.38 12.77 -8.30
CA SER A 148 -5.85 11.89 -9.32
C SER A 148 -4.45 12.32 -9.74
N GLY A 149 -3.63 11.37 -10.21
CA GLY A 149 -2.31 11.64 -10.74
C GLY A 149 -1.56 10.37 -11.05
N LYS A 150 -0.48 10.50 -11.78
CA LYS A 150 0.46 9.40 -12.02
C LYS A 150 1.51 9.41 -10.93
N ILE A 151 1.86 8.21 -10.48
CA ILE A 151 2.94 8.01 -9.52
C ILE A 151 4.00 7.09 -10.12
N PHE A 152 5.26 7.37 -9.79
CA PHE A 152 6.42 6.66 -10.32
C PHE A 152 7.27 6.13 -9.19
N THR A 153 7.95 5.01 -9.42
CA THR A 153 8.99 4.54 -8.51
C THR A 153 10.03 5.66 -8.32
N GLY A 154 10.39 5.95 -7.07
CA GLY A 154 11.28 7.04 -6.71
C GLY A 154 10.59 8.33 -6.33
N ASP A 155 9.29 8.46 -6.56
CA ASP A 155 8.54 9.67 -6.17
C ASP A 155 8.51 9.85 -4.65
N GLU A 156 8.54 11.11 -4.23
CA GLU A 156 8.45 11.49 -2.83
C GLU A 156 7.03 11.25 -2.26
N ILE A 157 7.01 10.85 -1.00
CA ILE A 157 5.78 10.76 -0.20
C ILE A 157 5.96 11.67 1.02
N ARG A 158 5.02 12.60 1.24
CA ARG A 158 5.09 13.57 2.35
C ARG A 158 3.71 14.03 2.77
N MET A 159 3.62 14.67 3.91
CA MET A 159 2.37 15.30 4.34
C MET A 159 1.98 16.46 3.40
N VAL A 160 0.70 16.65 3.27
CA VAL A 160 0.17 17.81 2.54
C VAL A 160 0.39 19.10 3.31
#